data_642e9900a8663ce914b130f8a0a03c09
#
_entry.id   642e9900a8663ce914b130f8a0a03c09
#
_cell.length_a   1.000
_cell.length_b   1.000
_cell.length_c   1.000
_cell.angle_alpha   90.00
_cell.angle_beta   90.00
_cell.angle_gamma   90.00
#
_symmetry.space_group_name_H-M   'P 1'
#
loop_
_entity.id
_entity.type
_entity.pdbx_description
1 polymer ?
#
loop_
_entity_poly.entity_id
_entity_poly.type
_entity_poly.pdbx_seq_one_letter_code
_entity_poly.pdbx_strand_id
1 'polypeptide(L)'
;TKSQAMGYSLLHVNDSVDGCEMWIMDNPDFPLIWEIQNNPLGINWKVAPIDLPAHNLKEEIIQSPEKMGSIYYAYPTPNGIQTPVPEGYSPFYVSHYGRHGSRWMTSDERYLEVIRVFDTFHNKSGLTDLGEDVRLRLQKVWENARGRGGNLTPLGERQHKAIAKRLYQQYPHIF
;
A
#
# COMPACT_ATOMS: atom_id res chain seq x y z
N THR A 1 -14.60 10.57 -26.52
CA THR A 1 -14.15 11.99 -26.57
C THR A 1 -13.41 12.34 -25.29
N LYS A 2 -12.48 13.32 -25.34
CA LYS A 2 -11.77 13.80 -24.15
C LYS A 2 -12.48 15.03 -23.59
N SER A 3 -12.64 15.07 -22.27
CA SER A 3 -13.17 16.21 -21.52
C SER A 3 -12.28 16.51 -20.32
N GLN A 4 -12.52 17.60 -19.62
CA GLN A 4 -11.81 17.95 -18.39
C GLN A 4 -12.79 18.14 -17.24
N ALA A 5 -12.45 17.60 -16.06
CA ALA A 5 -13.15 17.88 -14.83
C ALA A 5 -12.13 18.05 -13.69
N MET A 6 -12.23 19.15 -12.96
CA MET A 6 -11.35 19.46 -11.80
C MET A 6 -9.84 19.40 -12.12
N GLY A 7 -9.45 19.78 -13.36
CA GLY A 7 -8.06 19.74 -13.81
C GLY A 7 -7.57 18.39 -14.31
N TYR A 8 -8.41 17.36 -14.28
CA TYR A 8 -8.09 16.03 -14.84
C TYR A 8 -8.64 15.86 -16.24
N SER A 9 -7.87 15.20 -17.11
CA SER A 9 -8.31 14.75 -18.43
C SER A 9 -9.15 13.49 -18.27
N LEU A 10 -10.33 13.46 -18.87
CA LEU A 10 -11.25 12.33 -18.81
C LEU A 10 -11.49 11.75 -20.21
N LEU A 11 -11.53 10.44 -20.30
CA LEU A 11 -12.02 9.70 -21.46
C LEU A 11 -13.52 9.49 -21.31
N HIS A 12 -14.30 9.97 -22.26
CA HIS A 12 -15.73 9.69 -22.34
C HIS A 12 -15.98 8.49 -23.24
N VAL A 13 -16.60 7.47 -22.67
CA VAL A 13 -17.02 6.25 -23.34
C VAL A 13 -18.53 6.15 -23.23
N ASN A 14 -19.20 5.81 -24.33
CA ASN A 14 -20.63 5.53 -24.35
C ASN A 14 -20.90 4.17 -24.95
N ASP A 15 -21.88 3.45 -24.40
CA ASP A 15 -22.42 2.25 -25.00
C ASP A 15 -23.56 2.61 -25.95
N SER A 16 -23.45 2.15 -27.21
CA SER A 16 -24.47 2.39 -28.24
C SER A 16 -25.70 1.52 -28.08
N VAL A 17 -25.67 0.49 -27.25
CA VAL A 17 -26.78 -0.44 -27.03
C VAL A 17 -27.69 0.04 -25.89
N ASP A 18 -27.11 0.34 -24.74
CA ASP A 18 -27.87 0.68 -23.52
C ASP A 18 -27.85 2.17 -23.23
N GLY A 19 -27.08 2.96 -24.00
CA GLY A 19 -26.93 4.40 -23.77
C GLY A 19 -26.19 4.75 -22.49
N CYS A 20 -25.53 3.78 -21.85
CA CYS A 20 -24.71 4.02 -20.66
C CYS A 20 -23.50 4.88 -21.02
N GLU A 21 -23.26 5.90 -20.20
CA GLU A 21 -22.14 6.81 -20.38
C GLU A 21 -21.18 6.69 -19.19
N MET A 22 -19.88 6.66 -19.50
CA MET A 22 -18.84 6.53 -18.48
C MET A 22 -17.71 7.51 -18.76
N TRP A 23 -17.26 8.19 -17.72
CA TRP A 23 -16.06 9.04 -17.76
C TRP A 23 -14.97 8.38 -16.93
N ILE A 24 -13.82 8.16 -17.56
CA ILE A 24 -12.67 7.49 -16.95
C ILE A 24 -11.50 8.47 -16.95
N MET A 25 -10.76 8.56 -15.84
CA MET A 25 -9.55 9.37 -15.79
C MET A 25 -8.54 8.89 -16.82
N ASP A 26 -8.10 9.83 -17.70
CA ASP A 26 -7.10 9.57 -18.75
C ASP A 26 -5.70 9.50 -18.11
N ASN A 27 -5.51 8.52 -17.25
CA ASN A 27 -4.24 8.24 -16.58
C ASN A 27 -4.01 6.72 -16.62
N PRO A 28 -3.02 6.23 -17.38
CA PRO A 28 -2.76 4.80 -17.51
C PRO A 28 -2.32 4.14 -16.18
N ASP A 29 -1.73 4.91 -15.27
CA ASP A 29 -1.26 4.41 -13.98
C ASP A 29 -2.40 4.37 -12.94
N PHE A 30 -3.45 5.17 -13.15
CA PHE A 30 -4.59 5.27 -12.25
C PHE A 30 -5.90 5.56 -12.99
N PRO A 31 -6.47 4.60 -13.73
CA PRO A 31 -7.69 4.78 -14.53
C PRO A 31 -8.94 4.71 -13.63
N LEU A 32 -9.21 5.78 -12.89
CA LEU A 32 -10.39 5.86 -12.04
C LEU A 32 -11.63 6.16 -12.88
N ILE A 33 -12.73 5.40 -12.67
CA ILE A 33 -14.04 5.78 -13.21
C ILE A 33 -14.51 7.02 -12.45
N TRP A 34 -14.70 8.11 -13.16
CA TRP A 34 -15.07 9.40 -12.61
C TRP A 34 -16.58 9.59 -12.46
N GLU A 35 -17.31 9.11 -13.43
CA GLU A 35 -18.77 9.28 -13.51
C GLU A 35 -19.40 8.17 -14.34
N ILE A 36 -20.58 7.71 -13.92
CA ILE A 36 -21.44 6.82 -14.69
C ILE A 36 -22.84 7.45 -14.76
N GLN A 37 -23.39 7.55 -15.98
CA GLN A 37 -24.75 8.00 -16.24
C GLN A 37 -25.49 6.97 -17.09
N ASN A 38 -26.81 6.99 -17.02
CA ASN A 38 -27.69 6.08 -17.77
C ASN A 38 -27.35 4.59 -17.59
N ASN A 39 -26.88 4.21 -16.39
CA ASN A 39 -26.58 2.82 -16.10
C ASN A 39 -27.86 1.96 -16.15
N PRO A 40 -27.89 0.86 -16.93
CA PRO A 40 -29.06 -0.02 -17.04
C PRO A 40 -29.56 -0.57 -15.70
N LEU A 41 -28.70 -0.66 -14.69
CA LEU A 41 -29.05 -1.07 -13.33
C LEU A 41 -29.60 0.08 -12.48
N GLY A 42 -29.75 1.28 -13.04
CA GLY A 42 -30.23 2.46 -12.33
C GLY A 42 -29.23 3.08 -11.35
N ILE A 43 -27.99 2.60 -11.31
CA ILE A 43 -26.95 3.09 -10.39
C ILE A 43 -26.09 4.13 -11.12
N ASN A 44 -26.48 5.40 -11.02
CA ASN A 44 -25.68 6.51 -11.52
C ASN A 44 -24.87 7.11 -10.38
N TRP A 45 -23.64 7.49 -10.64
CA TRP A 45 -22.79 8.13 -9.64
C TRP A 45 -21.72 9.02 -10.29
N LYS A 46 -21.21 9.92 -9.50
CA LYS A 46 -20.11 10.81 -9.85
C LYS A 46 -19.20 10.99 -8.68
N VAL A 47 -17.88 11.01 -8.91
CA VAL A 47 -16.90 11.34 -7.88
C VAL A 47 -17.19 12.75 -7.36
N ALA A 48 -17.46 12.86 -6.06
CA ALA A 48 -17.57 14.16 -5.42
C ALA A 48 -16.23 14.90 -5.49
N PRO A 49 -16.23 16.26 -5.44
CA PRO A 49 -14.98 17.01 -5.38
C PRO A 49 -14.10 16.47 -4.23
N ILE A 50 -12.95 15.93 -4.61
CA ILE A 50 -11.94 15.49 -3.63
C ILE A 50 -11.06 16.72 -3.40
N ASP A 51 -11.27 17.39 -2.28
CA ASP A 51 -10.37 18.43 -1.80
C ASP A 51 -9.15 17.75 -1.18
N LEU A 52 -8.21 17.37 -2.05
CA LEU A 52 -6.92 16.87 -1.59
C LEU A 52 -6.11 18.09 -1.17
N PRO A 53 -5.75 18.24 0.11
CA PRO A 53 -4.83 19.27 0.52
C PRO A 53 -3.58 19.14 -0.34
N ALA A 54 -3.02 20.27 -0.78
CA ALA A 54 -1.80 20.29 -1.58
C ALA A 54 -0.70 19.52 -0.83
N HIS A 55 -0.45 18.29 -1.29
CA HIS A 55 0.45 17.37 -0.60
C HIS A 55 1.88 17.70 -1.02
N ASN A 56 2.66 18.30 -0.13
CA ASN A 56 4.06 18.50 -0.36
C ASN A 56 4.84 17.21 -0.04
N LEU A 57 4.89 16.31 -1.01
CA LEU A 57 5.59 15.03 -0.89
C LEU A 57 7.04 15.18 -0.41
N LYS A 58 7.72 16.24 -0.83
CA LYS A 58 9.11 16.52 -0.42
C LYS A 58 9.21 16.78 1.08
N GLU A 59 8.32 17.60 1.61
CA GLU A 59 8.27 17.88 3.06
C GLU A 59 7.90 16.65 3.87
N GLU A 60 6.93 15.88 3.40
CA GLU A 60 6.54 14.63 4.05
C GLU A 60 7.69 13.62 4.12
N ILE A 61 8.45 13.47 3.04
CA ILE A 61 9.63 12.59 2.99
C ILE A 61 10.73 13.10 3.92
N ILE A 62 10.96 14.42 3.98
CA ILE A 62 11.95 14.99 4.90
C ILE A 62 11.57 14.71 6.36
N GLN A 63 10.29 14.81 6.70
CA GLN A 63 9.78 14.58 8.06
C GLN A 63 9.69 13.09 8.42
N SER A 64 9.47 12.23 7.44
CA SER A 64 9.24 10.78 7.61
C SER A 64 9.94 10.00 6.50
N PRO A 65 11.29 9.97 6.47
CA PRO A 65 12.05 9.34 5.40
C PRO A 65 11.79 7.84 5.23
N GLU A 66 11.31 7.17 6.27
CA GLU A 66 10.91 5.77 6.23
C GLU A 66 9.75 5.49 5.24
N LYS A 67 8.95 6.50 4.90
CA LYS A 67 7.87 6.38 3.90
C LYS A 67 8.40 6.14 2.49
N MET A 68 9.65 6.50 2.21
CA MET A 68 10.32 6.14 0.96
C MET A 68 10.53 4.64 0.80
N GLY A 69 10.43 3.89 1.88
CA GLY A 69 10.54 2.43 1.86
C GLY A 69 9.46 1.73 1.02
N SER A 70 8.42 2.45 0.53
CA SER A 70 7.36 1.88 -0.28
C SER A 70 6.83 0.57 0.31
N ILE A 71 6.98 -0.55 -0.40
CA ILE A 71 6.53 -1.87 0.07
C ILE A 71 7.27 -2.38 1.31
N TYR A 72 8.39 -1.80 1.67
CA TYR A 72 9.16 -2.14 2.88
C TYR A 72 8.77 -1.29 4.10
N TYR A 73 7.93 -0.28 3.89
CA TYR A 73 7.38 0.49 4.99
C TYR A 73 6.44 -0.39 5.84
N ALA A 74 6.68 -0.43 7.14
CA ALA A 74 5.88 -1.24 8.03
C ALA A 74 4.45 -0.69 8.14
N TYR A 75 3.47 -1.58 8.19
CA TYR A 75 2.06 -1.19 8.37
C TYR A 75 1.89 -0.38 9.66
N PRO A 76 1.47 0.89 9.58
CA PRO A 76 1.28 1.74 10.74
C PRO A 76 0.03 1.32 11.52
N THR A 77 -0.01 1.61 12.81
CA THR A 77 -1.24 1.48 13.57
C THR A 77 -2.18 2.62 13.17
N PRO A 78 -3.39 2.33 12.66
CA PRO A 78 -4.35 3.38 12.35
C PRO A 78 -4.73 4.16 13.60
N ASN A 79 -4.73 5.49 13.50
CA ASN A 79 -5.11 6.41 14.58
C ASN A 79 -6.36 7.24 14.24
N GLY A 80 -6.98 6.98 13.10
CA GLY A 80 -8.19 7.66 12.66
C GLY A 80 -9.43 7.19 13.40
N ILE A 81 -10.40 8.12 13.54
CA ILE A 81 -11.74 7.81 14.04
C ILE A 81 -12.47 7.05 12.92
N GLN A 82 -13.03 5.91 13.27
CA GLN A 82 -13.83 5.13 12.33
C GLN A 82 -15.17 5.85 12.06
N THR A 83 -15.59 5.83 10.80
CA THR A 83 -16.90 6.34 10.43
C THR A 83 -17.98 5.50 11.12
N PRO A 84 -18.93 6.12 11.84
CA PRO A 84 -20.01 5.38 12.47
C PRO A 84 -20.92 4.72 11.43
N VAL A 85 -21.57 3.65 11.83
CA VAL A 85 -22.59 3.00 10.99
C VAL A 85 -23.75 4.00 10.77
N PRO A 86 -24.21 4.17 9.51
CA PRO A 86 -25.34 5.05 9.24
C PRO A 86 -26.60 4.63 10.01
N GLU A 87 -27.43 5.60 10.39
CA GLU A 87 -28.69 5.34 11.08
C GLU A 87 -29.60 4.41 10.25
N GLY A 88 -30.23 3.44 10.91
CA GLY A 88 -31.10 2.46 10.26
C GLY A 88 -30.36 1.28 9.59
N TYR A 89 -29.04 1.25 9.64
CA TYR A 89 -28.24 0.13 9.09
C TYR A 89 -27.58 -0.67 10.21
N SER A 90 -27.41 -1.98 9.96
CA SER A 90 -26.66 -2.87 10.85
C SER A 90 -25.65 -3.66 10.03
N PRO A 91 -24.37 -3.66 10.40
CA PRO A 91 -23.38 -4.50 9.73
C PRO A 91 -23.73 -5.97 9.91
N PHE A 92 -23.69 -6.73 8.84
CA PHE A 92 -23.97 -8.18 8.85
C PHE A 92 -22.87 -9.02 8.24
N TYR A 93 -21.87 -8.39 7.59
CA TYR A 93 -20.77 -9.06 6.95
C TYR A 93 -19.53 -8.18 6.89
N VAL A 94 -18.36 -8.79 7.03
CA VAL A 94 -17.06 -8.14 6.83
C VAL A 94 -16.31 -8.85 5.70
N SER A 95 -15.91 -8.08 4.69
CA SER A 95 -14.95 -8.52 3.70
C SER A 95 -13.62 -7.81 3.94
N HIS A 96 -12.57 -8.59 4.16
CA HIS A 96 -11.23 -8.04 4.40
C HIS A 96 -10.28 -8.45 3.29
N TYR A 97 -9.75 -7.46 2.57
CA TYR A 97 -8.63 -7.64 1.66
C TYR A 97 -7.42 -6.95 2.25
N GLY A 98 -6.36 -7.69 2.46
CA GLY A 98 -5.18 -7.17 3.11
C GLY A 98 -3.89 -7.75 2.55
N ARG A 99 -2.79 -7.09 2.86
CA ARG A 99 -1.44 -7.58 2.60
C ARG A 99 -0.93 -8.37 3.79
N HIS A 100 0.00 -9.31 3.56
CA HIS A 100 0.72 -9.96 4.67
C HIS A 100 1.43 -8.91 5.55
N GLY A 101 1.59 -9.20 6.82
CA GLY A 101 2.40 -8.42 7.74
C GLY A 101 3.88 -8.40 7.35
N SER A 102 4.70 -7.68 8.08
CA SER A 102 6.15 -7.63 7.84
C SER A 102 6.73 -9.03 7.77
N ARG A 103 7.49 -9.30 6.72
CA ARG A 103 8.12 -10.61 6.50
C ARG A 103 9.59 -10.46 6.14
N TRP A 104 10.33 -11.54 6.32
CA TRP A 104 11.67 -11.68 5.76
C TRP A 104 11.63 -11.60 4.23
N MET A 105 12.75 -11.33 3.60
CA MET A 105 12.83 -11.37 2.12
C MET A 105 12.31 -12.71 1.61
N THR A 106 11.88 -12.73 0.35
CA THR A 106 11.22 -13.92 -0.24
C THR A 106 12.10 -15.16 -0.29
N SER A 107 13.42 -14.96 -0.32
CA SER A 107 14.40 -16.04 -0.29
C SER A 107 15.68 -15.55 0.38
N ASP A 108 16.47 -16.49 0.87
CA ASP A 108 17.78 -16.27 1.46
C ASP A 108 18.75 -15.64 0.45
N GLU A 109 18.62 -15.98 -0.82
CA GLU A 109 19.47 -15.45 -1.90
C GLU A 109 19.42 -13.92 -2.00
N ARG A 110 18.26 -13.31 -1.73
CA ARG A 110 18.11 -11.84 -1.72
C ARG A 110 19.03 -11.13 -0.74
N TYR A 111 19.35 -11.75 0.37
CA TYR A 111 20.32 -11.23 1.33
C TYR A 111 21.75 -11.48 0.84
N LEU A 112 22.01 -12.68 0.33
CA LEU A 112 23.33 -13.10 -0.10
C LEU A 112 23.83 -12.30 -1.30
N GLU A 113 22.97 -11.92 -2.24
CA GLU A 113 23.31 -11.07 -3.38
C GLU A 113 24.02 -9.78 -2.92
N VAL A 114 23.44 -9.09 -1.94
CA VAL A 114 24.00 -7.83 -1.41
C VAL A 114 25.29 -8.10 -0.63
N ILE A 115 25.30 -9.11 0.22
CA ILE A 115 26.47 -9.47 1.05
C ILE A 115 27.67 -9.80 0.18
N ARG A 116 27.50 -10.58 -0.89
CA ARG A 116 28.57 -10.93 -1.83
C ARG A 116 29.21 -9.70 -2.47
N VAL A 117 28.44 -8.66 -2.77
CA VAL A 117 28.98 -7.41 -3.30
C VAL A 117 29.95 -6.79 -2.27
N PHE A 118 29.50 -6.63 -1.02
CA PHE A 118 30.33 -6.07 0.04
C PHE A 118 31.57 -6.93 0.34
N ASP A 119 31.41 -8.25 0.40
CA ASP A 119 32.53 -9.18 0.62
C ASP A 119 33.55 -9.12 -0.51
N THR A 120 33.08 -8.95 -1.75
CA THR A 120 33.96 -8.80 -2.92
C THR A 120 34.84 -7.56 -2.81
N PHE A 121 34.26 -6.41 -2.42
CA PHE A 121 35.02 -5.16 -2.25
C PHE A 121 35.87 -5.19 -0.99
N HIS A 122 35.42 -5.80 0.08
CA HIS A 122 36.23 -6.04 1.28
C HIS A 122 37.52 -6.79 0.94
N ASN A 123 37.42 -7.92 0.23
CA ASN A 123 38.56 -8.75 -0.17
C ASN A 123 39.56 -8.01 -1.09
N LYS A 124 39.14 -6.93 -1.74
CA LYS A 124 39.95 -6.06 -2.59
C LYS A 124 40.44 -4.80 -1.85
N SER A 125 40.22 -4.68 -0.55
CA SER A 125 40.46 -3.47 0.24
C SER A 125 39.84 -2.22 -0.36
N GLY A 126 38.66 -2.38 -1.00
CA GLY A 126 37.95 -1.32 -1.72
C GLY A 126 36.78 -0.70 -0.94
N LEU A 127 36.56 -1.09 0.32
CA LEU A 127 35.55 -0.47 1.17
C LEU A 127 36.14 0.70 1.97
N THR A 128 35.31 1.73 2.17
CA THR A 128 35.55 2.76 3.17
C THR A 128 35.17 2.25 4.56
N ASP A 129 35.55 2.97 5.63
CA ASP A 129 35.14 2.65 7.01
C ASP A 129 33.63 2.50 7.14
N LEU A 130 32.85 3.37 6.48
CA LEU A 130 31.40 3.25 6.42
C LEU A 130 30.96 1.99 5.68
N GLY A 131 31.64 1.63 4.59
CA GLY A 131 31.38 0.39 3.86
C GLY A 131 31.59 -0.86 4.70
N GLU A 132 32.65 -0.88 5.53
CA GLU A 132 32.91 -1.98 6.47
C GLU A 132 31.83 -2.05 7.56
N ASP A 133 31.43 -0.92 8.14
CA ASP A 133 30.33 -0.90 9.13
C ASP A 133 29.02 -1.44 8.53
N VAL A 134 28.67 -1.02 7.32
CA VAL A 134 27.48 -1.52 6.59
C VAL A 134 27.59 -3.04 6.36
N ARG A 135 28.76 -3.51 5.91
CA ARG A 135 29.01 -4.93 5.68
C ARG A 135 28.78 -5.76 6.96
N LEU A 136 29.31 -5.33 8.10
CA LEU A 136 29.14 -6.01 9.36
C LEU A 136 27.67 -6.03 9.83
N ARG A 137 26.93 -4.95 9.59
CA ARG A 137 25.49 -4.90 9.88
C ARG A 137 24.69 -5.83 8.98
N LEU A 138 25.02 -5.92 7.69
CA LEU A 138 24.39 -6.85 6.75
C LEU A 138 24.62 -8.31 7.18
N GLN A 139 25.81 -8.66 7.66
CA GLN A 139 26.09 -10.00 8.18
C GLN A 139 25.20 -10.31 9.40
N LYS A 140 25.04 -9.38 10.35
CA LYS A 140 24.12 -9.55 11.48
C LYS A 140 22.67 -9.72 11.06
N VAL A 141 22.23 -8.96 10.03
CA VAL A 141 20.90 -9.13 9.45
C VAL A 141 20.74 -10.53 8.85
N TRP A 142 21.76 -11.00 8.12
CA TRP A 142 21.75 -12.32 7.52
C TRP A 142 21.72 -13.44 8.58
N GLU A 143 22.52 -13.37 9.62
CA GLU A 143 22.49 -14.35 10.73
C GLU A 143 21.07 -14.50 11.30
N ASN A 144 20.34 -13.40 11.39
CA ASN A 144 18.97 -13.40 11.88
C ASN A 144 17.96 -13.88 10.83
N ALA A 145 18.17 -13.57 9.53
CA ALA A 145 17.25 -13.86 8.44
C ALA A 145 17.38 -15.27 7.86
N ARG A 146 18.54 -15.89 8.01
CA ARG A 146 18.90 -17.18 7.41
C ARG A 146 17.87 -18.28 7.71
N GLY A 147 17.40 -18.96 6.68
CA GLY A 147 16.40 -20.02 6.76
C GLY A 147 14.98 -19.53 7.05
N ARG A 148 14.72 -18.22 7.01
CA ARG A 148 13.41 -17.62 7.28
C ARG A 148 12.77 -16.98 6.05
N GLY A 149 13.35 -17.20 4.87
CA GLY A 149 12.83 -16.64 3.61
C GLY A 149 11.33 -16.84 3.45
N GLY A 150 10.60 -15.76 3.18
CA GLY A 150 9.15 -15.73 3.02
C GLY A 150 8.30 -15.79 4.30
N ASN A 151 8.87 -16.14 5.44
CA ASN A 151 8.15 -16.21 6.72
C ASN A 151 7.83 -14.80 7.26
N LEU A 152 6.78 -14.69 8.07
CA LEU A 152 6.50 -13.48 8.82
C LEU A 152 7.61 -13.22 9.84
N THR A 153 7.93 -11.94 10.04
CA THR A 153 8.71 -11.53 11.19
C THR A 153 7.84 -11.51 12.46
N PRO A 154 8.41 -11.48 13.67
CA PRO A 154 7.63 -11.27 14.90
C PRO A 154 6.79 -9.98 14.86
N LEU A 155 7.26 -8.95 14.14
CA LEU A 155 6.47 -7.74 13.89
C LEU A 155 5.26 -8.06 13.01
N GLY A 156 5.43 -8.82 11.94
CA GLY A 156 4.34 -9.21 11.03
C GLY A 156 3.25 -10.01 11.73
N GLU A 157 3.63 -10.93 12.61
CA GLU A 157 2.66 -11.68 13.43
C GLU A 157 1.87 -10.75 14.35
N ARG A 158 2.53 -9.79 15.01
CA ARG A 158 1.85 -8.80 15.86
C ARG A 158 0.90 -7.92 15.03
N GLN A 159 1.30 -7.53 13.80
CA GLN A 159 0.46 -6.75 12.90
C GLN A 159 -0.83 -7.49 12.54
N HIS A 160 -0.77 -8.77 12.19
CA HIS A 160 -1.95 -9.59 11.91
C HIS A 160 -2.86 -9.74 13.13
N LYS A 161 -2.30 -10.05 14.29
CA LYS A 161 -3.06 -10.14 15.54
C LYS A 161 -3.76 -8.81 15.88
N ALA A 162 -3.07 -7.69 15.67
CA ALA A 162 -3.64 -6.36 15.92
C ALA A 162 -4.77 -6.01 14.93
N ILE A 163 -4.65 -6.37 13.66
CA ILE A 163 -5.70 -6.18 12.65
C ILE A 163 -6.94 -7.01 13.04
N ALA A 164 -6.77 -8.29 13.32
CA ALA A 164 -7.86 -9.18 13.71
C ALA A 164 -8.56 -8.68 14.99
N LYS A 165 -7.80 -8.26 15.99
CA LYS A 165 -8.35 -7.69 17.23
C LYS A 165 -9.18 -6.45 16.96
N ARG A 166 -8.73 -5.51 16.13
CA ARG A 166 -9.48 -4.29 15.79
C ARG A 166 -10.78 -4.62 15.05
N LEU A 167 -10.75 -5.54 14.08
CA LEU A 167 -11.95 -5.98 13.36
C LEU A 167 -12.98 -6.59 14.32
N TYR A 168 -12.54 -7.48 15.19
CA TYR A 168 -13.42 -8.08 16.21
C TYR A 168 -14.00 -7.04 17.18
N GLN A 169 -13.18 -6.09 17.64
CA GLN A 169 -13.63 -5.04 18.56
C GLN A 169 -14.64 -4.10 17.91
N GLN A 170 -14.51 -3.83 16.62
CA GLN A 170 -15.40 -2.95 15.88
C GLN A 170 -16.73 -3.62 15.50
N TYR A 171 -16.70 -4.90 15.18
CA TYR A 171 -17.86 -5.64 14.68
C TYR A 171 -18.04 -6.99 15.40
N PRO A 172 -18.15 -7.00 16.74
CA PRO A 172 -18.15 -8.26 17.51
C PRO A 172 -19.37 -9.15 17.20
N HIS A 173 -20.44 -8.58 16.68
CA HIS A 173 -21.68 -9.29 16.35
C HIS A 173 -21.64 -9.98 14.97
N ILE A 174 -20.55 -9.80 14.19
CA ILE A 174 -20.36 -10.48 12.91
C ILE A 174 -19.55 -11.77 13.07
N PHE A 175 -18.79 -11.86 14.16
CA PHE A 175 -17.97 -13.02 14.51
C PHE A 175 -18.68 -13.80 15.65
#